data_947414818d040bec27b48f8c847f71e5
#
_entry.id   947414818d040bec27b48f8c847f71e5
#
_cell.length_a   1.000
_cell.length_b   1.000
_cell.length_c   1.000
_cell.angle_alpha   90.00
_cell.angle_beta   90.00
_cell.angle_gamma   90.00
#
_symmetry.space_group_name_H-M   'P 1'
#
loop_
_entity.id
_entity.type
_entity.pdbx_description
1 polymer ?
#
loop_
_entity_poly.entity_id
_entity_poly.type
_entity_poly.pdbx_seq_one_letter_code
_entity_poly.pdbx_strand_id
1 'polypeptide(L)'
;MALAFNATVLSSAPQKKQPPAHFSTFLEAHCANCHDSDTKKGDLDLTALSFELSDTSEFQRWENIFDRVADLEMPPKKKPQPDGTDRQVFLAALKKELQATDVAREKAVGRVQARRLTRSEFEKSLQDLLGIDLPFESRLPEDPLTDGFNTVARGQQISSNQLAIYLSAIDEALDAAFAQALSPKVDWKKRLSWEELQRKAPGPLNLARGPEGRPSQQDVVAWTVRNQEFYGRMEATKVPVDGWYKIRIRARGVELAQGERISASVFGGKHVSTAPERHLVGAMEADEYPADFEFVSWMKAGELLRVQVCDGSLPKKRTPVHPLTREAIADLDGQGFSGIAMQSVDLERVYPRFDPDQTRRFLFGDSAPALGNNAPPSKPEPTPQKPSDDLERQVLAFARRAFRRPVDAQEIAGHTAQGRARMEAGASCVVGLRTAYRSVLMSPRFLYLEEKPGPLNAHALATRLSFFLWGSPPDPELRGLADSGKLMEPPILKAQVERMLADEKIQQFVRSFTDQWLRGSNTNATPPKVKA
;
A
#
# COMPACT_ATOMS: atom_id res chain seq x y z
N MET A 1 -75.94 -6.39 -17.84
CA MET A 1 -75.53 -7.81 -17.87
C MET A 1 -74.11 -7.86 -18.36
N ALA A 2 -73.14 -7.83 -17.43
CA ALA A 2 -71.72 -7.81 -17.71
C ALA A 2 -71.13 -9.11 -17.16
N LEU A 3 -70.65 -9.95 -18.04
CA LEU A 3 -69.94 -11.21 -17.70
C LEU A 3 -68.46 -10.88 -17.47
N ALA A 4 -68.04 -11.03 -16.22
CA ALA A 4 -66.62 -10.98 -15.86
C ALA A 4 -65.97 -12.35 -16.15
N PHE A 5 -65.02 -12.38 -17.03
CA PHE A 5 -64.10 -13.50 -17.23
C PHE A 5 -62.95 -13.40 -16.26
N ASN A 6 -62.96 -14.23 -15.21
CA ASN A 6 -61.78 -14.47 -14.36
C ASN A 6 -60.84 -15.45 -15.08
N ALA A 7 -59.77 -14.95 -15.64
CA ALA A 7 -58.65 -15.76 -16.10
C ALA A 7 -57.73 -16.03 -14.91
N THR A 8 -57.78 -17.24 -14.36
CA THR A 8 -56.82 -17.74 -13.37
C THR A 8 -55.53 -18.05 -14.08
N VAL A 9 -54.55 -17.16 -13.90
CA VAL A 9 -53.18 -17.42 -14.33
C VAL A 9 -52.58 -18.43 -13.34
N LEU A 10 -52.53 -19.71 -13.75
CA LEU A 10 -51.75 -20.73 -13.05
C LEU A 10 -50.28 -20.39 -13.24
N SER A 11 -49.67 -19.79 -12.21
CA SER A 11 -48.22 -19.65 -12.11
C SER A 11 -47.61 -21.04 -11.90
N SER A 12 -47.10 -21.67 -12.96
CA SER A 12 -46.27 -22.87 -12.82
C SER A 12 -44.96 -22.47 -12.15
N ALA A 13 -44.67 -23.04 -10.98
CA ALA A 13 -43.36 -22.93 -10.36
C ALA A 13 -42.29 -23.37 -11.37
N PRO A 14 -41.13 -22.66 -11.45
CA PRO A 14 -40.09 -23.02 -12.37
C PRO A 14 -39.61 -24.44 -12.08
N GLN A 15 -39.70 -25.32 -13.09
CA GLN A 15 -39.16 -26.69 -12.99
C GLN A 15 -37.66 -26.62 -12.78
N LYS A 16 -37.16 -27.18 -11.67
CA LYS A 16 -35.75 -27.31 -11.39
C LYS A 16 -35.09 -28.13 -12.50
N LYS A 17 -34.03 -27.63 -13.08
CA LYS A 17 -33.24 -28.35 -14.07
C LYS A 17 -32.59 -29.56 -13.41
N GLN A 18 -32.90 -30.75 -13.89
CA GLN A 18 -32.34 -31.98 -13.35
C GLN A 18 -30.90 -32.16 -13.82
N PRO A 19 -30.02 -32.79 -13.02
CA PRO A 19 -28.69 -33.17 -13.45
C PRO A 19 -28.74 -34.12 -14.64
N PRO A 20 -27.80 -34.04 -15.59
CA PRO A 20 -27.68 -35.03 -16.64
C PRO A 20 -27.60 -36.48 -16.11
N ALA A 21 -28.17 -37.44 -16.83
CA ALA A 21 -28.34 -38.83 -16.36
C ALA A 21 -27.01 -39.46 -15.86
N HIS A 22 -25.90 -39.17 -16.49
CA HIS A 22 -24.59 -39.71 -16.07
C HIS A 22 -24.14 -39.17 -14.70
N PHE A 23 -24.52 -37.94 -14.30
CA PHE A 23 -24.27 -37.43 -12.94
C PHE A 23 -25.24 -38.06 -11.93
N SER A 24 -26.52 -38.15 -12.28
CA SER A 24 -27.51 -38.77 -11.41
C SER A 24 -27.14 -40.22 -11.10
N THR A 25 -26.73 -41.00 -12.10
CA THR A 25 -26.33 -42.41 -11.89
C THR A 25 -25.15 -42.53 -10.92
N PHE A 26 -24.11 -41.68 -11.06
CA PHE A 26 -22.95 -41.70 -10.17
C PHE A 26 -23.36 -41.29 -8.72
N LEU A 27 -24.16 -40.23 -8.59
CA LEU A 27 -24.61 -39.74 -7.28
C LEU A 27 -25.53 -40.76 -6.58
N GLU A 28 -26.44 -41.40 -7.30
CA GLU A 28 -27.33 -42.47 -6.78
C GLU A 28 -26.52 -43.67 -6.27
N ALA A 29 -25.51 -44.09 -7.05
CA ALA A 29 -24.71 -45.27 -6.69
C ALA A 29 -23.80 -45.02 -5.47
N HIS A 30 -23.26 -43.82 -5.29
CA HIS A 30 -22.14 -43.58 -4.37
C HIS A 30 -22.44 -42.54 -3.29
N CYS A 31 -23.46 -41.70 -3.41
CA CYS A 31 -23.70 -40.56 -2.55
C CYS A 31 -25.08 -40.51 -1.90
N ALA A 32 -26.15 -40.97 -2.62
CA ALA A 32 -27.54 -40.82 -2.22
C ALA A 32 -27.88 -41.45 -0.86
N ASN A 33 -27.28 -42.61 -0.53
CA ASN A 33 -27.53 -43.28 0.76
C ASN A 33 -27.19 -42.43 2.02
N CYS A 34 -26.47 -41.34 1.86
CA CYS A 34 -26.10 -40.43 2.96
C CYS A 34 -26.63 -39.02 2.76
N HIS A 35 -26.96 -38.65 1.53
CA HIS A 35 -27.33 -37.31 1.12
C HIS A 35 -28.68 -37.28 0.41
N ASP A 36 -29.65 -38.09 0.89
CA ASP A 36 -31.04 -38.09 0.48
C ASP A 36 -31.88 -37.12 1.32
N SER A 37 -33.18 -37.03 1.01
CA SER A 37 -34.14 -36.18 1.72
C SER A 37 -34.29 -36.52 3.20
N ASP A 38 -34.01 -37.76 3.60
CA ASP A 38 -34.24 -38.23 4.96
C ASP A 38 -32.98 -38.13 5.83
N THR A 39 -31.79 -38.37 5.26
CA THR A 39 -30.53 -38.46 5.99
C THR A 39 -29.78 -37.15 6.04
N LYS A 40 -29.72 -36.39 4.94
CA LYS A 40 -29.11 -35.05 4.78
C LYS A 40 -27.77 -34.83 5.49
N LYS A 41 -26.87 -35.80 5.44
CA LYS A 41 -25.55 -35.63 6.09
C LYS A 41 -24.82 -34.41 5.57
N GLY A 42 -24.33 -33.57 6.51
CA GLY A 42 -23.69 -32.32 6.17
C GLY A 42 -24.60 -31.31 5.49
N ASP A 43 -25.89 -31.34 5.79
CA ASP A 43 -26.95 -30.48 5.23
C ASP A 43 -27.07 -30.53 3.69
N LEU A 44 -26.57 -31.60 3.07
CA LEU A 44 -26.65 -31.82 1.62
C LEU A 44 -27.78 -32.81 1.30
N ASP A 45 -28.73 -32.35 0.51
CA ASP A 45 -29.82 -33.14 -0.05
C ASP A 45 -29.64 -33.18 -1.59
N LEU A 46 -29.17 -34.30 -2.11
CA LEU A 46 -28.94 -34.49 -3.54
C LEU A 46 -30.23 -34.65 -4.35
N THR A 47 -31.34 -35.03 -3.68
CA THR A 47 -32.65 -35.17 -4.35
C THR A 47 -33.25 -33.79 -4.65
N ALA A 48 -32.90 -32.78 -3.87
CA ALA A 48 -33.30 -31.40 -4.07
C ALA A 48 -32.34 -30.58 -4.91
N LEU A 49 -31.16 -31.15 -5.28
CA LEU A 49 -30.10 -30.46 -6.01
C LEU A 49 -30.53 -30.15 -7.45
N SER A 50 -30.40 -28.89 -7.85
CA SER A 50 -30.67 -28.45 -9.21
C SER A 50 -29.37 -28.38 -10.01
N PHE A 51 -29.43 -28.65 -11.31
CA PHE A 51 -28.31 -28.43 -12.24
C PHE A 51 -28.44 -27.09 -12.98
N GLU A 52 -28.98 -26.08 -12.28
CA GLU A 52 -29.02 -24.71 -12.77
C GLU A 52 -27.72 -23.99 -12.38
N LEU A 53 -26.64 -24.27 -13.12
CA LEU A 53 -25.31 -23.76 -12.83
C LEU A 53 -25.17 -22.24 -13.03
N SER A 54 -26.18 -21.57 -13.62
CA SER A 54 -26.26 -20.11 -13.65
C SER A 54 -26.59 -19.50 -12.28
N ASP A 55 -27.26 -20.25 -11.42
CA ASP A 55 -27.47 -19.88 -10.01
C ASP A 55 -26.16 -20.05 -9.22
N THR A 56 -25.74 -19.00 -8.50
CA THR A 56 -24.46 -19.00 -7.77
C THR A 56 -24.44 -20.02 -6.64
N SER A 57 -25.58 -20.26 -5.98
CA SER A 57 -25.66 -21.20 -4.86
C SER A 57 -25.62 -22.64 -5.33
N GLU A 58 -26.28 -22.94 -6.45
CA GLU A 58 -26.23 -24.27 -7.06
C GLU A 58 -24.85 -24.56 -7.65
N PHE A 59 -24.22 -23.58 -8.32
CA PHE A 59 -22.85 -23.70 -8.83
C PHE A 59 -21.88 -24.04 -7.69
N GLN A 60 -21.94 -23.34 -6.56
CA GLN A 60 -21.07 -23.57 -5.43
C GLN A 60 -21.28 -24.93 -4.76
N ARG A 61 -22.51 -25.44 -4.77
CA ARG A 61 -22.80 -26.82 -4.32
C ARG A 61 -22.14 -27.86 -5.22
N TRP A 62 -22.23 -27.69 -6.54
CA TRP A 62 -21.59 -28.60 -7.49
C TRP A 62 -20.06 -28.51 -7.46
N GLU A 63 -19.50 -27.33 -7.27
CA GLU A 63 -18.06 -27.13 -7.05
C GLU A 63 -17.60 -27.88 -5.78
N ASN A 64 -18.32 -27.74 -4.67
CA ASN A 64 -18.03 -28.48 -3.44
C ASN A 64 -18.11 -30.01 -3.64
N ILE A 65 -19.09 -30.50 -4.41
CA ILE A 65 -19.18 -31.93 -4.75
C ILE A 65 -17.96 -32.36 -5.55
N PHE A 66 -17.56 -31.57 -6.54
CA PHE A 66 -16.38 -31.83 -7.35
C PHE A 66 -15.12 -31.94 -6.47
N ASP A 67 -14.87 -30.94 -5.62
CA ASP A 67 -13.67 -30.89 -4.77
C ASP A 67 -13.62 -32.08 -3.79
N ARG A 68 -14.73 -32.38 -3.11
CA ARG A 68 -14.82 -33.49 -2.16
C ARG A 68 -14.56 -34.85 -2.80
N VAL A 69 -15.02 -35.05 -4.04
CA VAL A 69 -14.78 -36.28 -4.79
C VAL A 69 -13.35 -36.33 -5.36
N ALA A 70 -12.82 -35.19 -5.81
CA ALA A 70 -11.44 -35.09 -6.33
C ALA A 70 -10.42 -35.32 -5.22
N ASP A 71 -10.64 -34.78 -4.04
CA ASP A 71 -9.74 -34.89 -2.88
C ASP A 71 -9.88 -36.22 -2.13
N LEU A 72 -10.72 -37.14 -2.64
CA LEU A 72 -10.98 -38.46 -2.03
C LEU A 72 -11.59 -38.37 -0.61
N GLU A 73 -12.24 -37.26 -0.30
CA GLU A 73 -12.97 -37.08 0.96
C GLU A 73 -14.36 -37.74 0.92
N MET A 74 -14.95 -37.81 -0.30
CA MET A 74 -16.25 -38.45 -0.53
C MET A 74 -16.16 -39.47 -1.68
N PRO A 75 -16.79 -40.65 -1.50
CA PRO A 75 -17.37 -41.20 -0.24
C PRO A 75 -16.28 -41.37 0.84
N PRO A 76 -16.68 -41.32 2.15
CA PRO A 76 -15.73 -41.55 3.23
C PRO A 76 -14.99 -42.89 3.10
N LYS A 77 -13.71 -42.96 3.47
CA LYS A 77 -12.84 -44.14 3.29
C LYS A 77 -13.41 -45.47 3.81
N LYS A 78 -14.33 -45.44 4.78
CA LYS A 78 -14.99 -46.61 5.36
C LYS A 78 -16.21 -47.08 4.57
N LYS A 79 -16.56 -46.41 3.49
CA LYS A 79 -17.71 -46.74 2.63
C LYS A 79 -17.22 -47.30 1.27
N PRO A 80 -18.10 -48.05 0.53
CA PRO A 80 -17.77 -48.48 -0.80
C PRO A 80 -17.29 -47.32 -1.67
N GLN A 81 -16.16 -47.51 -2.32
CA GLN A 81 -15.57 -46.48 -3.18
C GLN A 81 -15.96 -46.70 -4.61
N PRO A 82 -16.21 -45.65 -5.41
CA PRO A 82 -16.38 -45.79 -6.86
C PRO A 82 -15.11 -46.32 -7.50
N ASP A 83 -15.25 -47.02 -8.59
CA ASP A 83 -14.13 -47.40 -9.45
C ASP A 83 -13.35 -46.15 -9.86
N GLY A 84 -12.03 -46.29 -10.00
CA GLY A 84 -11.16 -45.21 -10.44
C GLY A 84 -11.56 -44.59 -11.77
N THR A 85 -12.03 -45.42 -12.69
CA THR A 85 -12.52 -45.00 -14.02
C THR A 85 -13.81 -44.20 -13.91
N ASP A 86 -14.79 -44.71 -13.16
CA ASP A 86 -16.09 -44.04 -12.95
C ASP A 86 -15.92 -42.68 -12.27
N ARG A 87 -15.02 -42.61 -11.26
CA ARG A 87 -14.66 -41.34 -10.61
C ARG A 87 -14.05 -40.34 -11.60
N GLN A 88 -13.10 -40.78 -12.41
CA GLN A 88 -12.46 -39.91 -13.41
C GLN A 88 -13.44 -39.41 -14.45
N VAL A 89 -14.34 -40.27 -14.96
CA VAL A 89 -15.37 -39.89 -15.92
C VAL A 89 -16.31 -38.85 -15.32
N PHE A 90 -16.78 -39.05 -14.07
CA PHE A 90 -17.62 -38.10 -13.37
C PHE A 90 -16.93 -36.75 -13.19
N LEU A 91 -15.69 -36.75 -12.68
CA LEU A 91 -14.93 -35.52 -12.45
C LEU A 91 -14.61 -34.77 -13.73
N ALA A 92 -14.21 -35.49 -14.80
CA ALA A 92 -13.92 -34.87 -16.10
C ALA A 92 -15.17 -34.19 -16.69
N ALA A 93 -16.32 -34.88 -16.64
CA ALA A 93 -17.58 -34.36 -17.15
C ALA A 93 -18.07 -33.15 -16.31
N LEU A 94 -18.04 -33.25 -14.99
CA LEU A 94 -18.47 -32.15 -14.10
C LEU A 94 -17.55 -30.92 -14.24
N LYS A 95 -16.24 -31.11 -14.29
CA LYS A 95 -15.25 -30.05 -14.56
C LYS A 95 -15.56 -29.30 -15.85
N LYS A 96 -15.89 -30.04 -16.93
CA LYS A 96 -16.24 -29.44 -18.21
C LYS A 96 -17.47 -28.53 -18.12
N GLU A 97 -18.51 -28.97 -17.42
CA GLU A 97 -19.74 -28.18 -17.24
C GLU A 97 -19.51 -26.95 -16.37
N LEU A 98 -18.79 -27.08 -15.25
CA LEU A 98 -18.43 -25.96 -14.38
C LEU A 98 -17.58 -24.93 -15.14
N GLN A 99 -16.55 -25.37 -15.84
CA GLN A 99 -15.71 -24.47 -16.65
C GLN A 99 -16.47 -23.79 -17.79
N ALA A 100 -17.37 -24.51 -18.47
CA ALA A 100 -18.19 -23.94 -19.52
C ALA A 100 -19.14 -22.86 -18.97
N THR A 101 -19.69 -23.10 -17.78
CA THR A 101 -20.56 -22.13 -17.09
C THR A 101 -19.77 -20.89 -16.66
N ASP A 102 -18.59 -21.04 -16.10
CA ASP A 102 -17.74 -19.92 -15.72
C ASP A 102 -17.36 -19.06 -16.95
N VAL A 103 -16.95 -19.69 -18.03
CA VAL A 103 -16.66 -18.98 -19.29
C VAL A 103 -17.92 -18.26 -19.83
N ALA A 104 -19.09 -18.91 -19.74
CA ALA A 104 -20.35 -18.28 -20.16
C ALA A 104 -20.72 -17.08 -19.27
N ARG A 105 -20.53 -17.21 -17.96
CA ARG A 105 -20.73 -16.11 -16.98
C ARG A 105 -19.76 -14.96 -17.24
N GLU A 106 -18.47 -15.23 -17.43
CA GLU A 106 -17.49 -14.21 -17.79
C GLU A 106 -17.86 -13.47 -19.07
N LYS A 107 -18.39 -14.20 -20.07
CA LYS A 107 -18.84 -13.59 -21.33
C LYS A 107 -20.14 -12.79 -21.20
N ALA A 108 -21.07 -13.23 -20.36
CA ALA A 108 -22.40 -12.62 -20.22
C ALA A 108 -22.41 -11.42 -19.27
N VAL A 109 -21.75 -11.54 -18.12
CA VAL A 109 -21.76 -10.51 -17.07
C VAL A 109 -20.56 -9.58 -17.21
N GLY A 110 -19.53 -10.02 -17.95
CA GLY A 110 -18.25 -9.35 -17.93
C GLY A 110 -17.55 -9.57 -16.59
N ARG A 111 -16.30 -9.15 -16.53
CA ARG A 111 -15.53 -9.13 -15.28
C ARG A 111 -16.09 -8.08 -14.35
N VAL A 112 -15.63 -8.08 -13.11
CA VAL A 112 -16.01 -7.07 -12.12
C VAL A 112 -15.97 -5.67 -12.74
N GLN A 113 -17.13 -5.00 -12.74
CA GLN A 113 -17.30 -3.73 -13.43
C GLN A 113 -16.51 -2.59 -12.78
N ALA A 114 -16.32 -2.64 -11.47
CA ALA A 114 -15.57 -1.63 -10.75
C ALA A 114 -14.92 -2.22 -9.50
N ARG A 115 -13.65 -1.87 -9.26
CA ARG A 115 -12.89 -2.18 -8.06
C ARG A 115 -12.24 -0.89 -7.54
N ARG A 116 -12.43 -0.57 -6.27
CA ARG A 116 -11.73 0.56 -5.65
C ARG A 116 -10.22 0.30 -5.61
N LEU A 117 -9.42 1.34 -5.73
CA LEU A 117 -7.99 1.25 -5.42
C LEU A 117 -7.81 0.87 -3.94
N THR A 118 -6.90 -0.05 -3.65
CA THR A 118 -6.45 -0.30 -2.27
C THR A 118 -5.70 0.92 -1.75
N ARG A 119 -5.49 1.01 -0.42
CA ARG A 119 -4.74 2.13 0.17
C ARG A 119 -3.33 2.28 -0.42
N SER A 120 -2.64 1.18 -0.68
CA SER A 120 -1.31 1.18 -1.30
C SER A 120 -1.36 1.60 -2.77
N GLU A 121 -2.32 1.09 -3.53
CA GLU A 121 -2.53 1.49 -4.94
C GLU A 121 -2.92 2.96 -5.06
N PHE A 122 -3.74 3.47 -4.13
CA PHE A 122 -4.12 4.88 -4.09
C PHE A 122 -2.92 5.79 -3.80
N GLU A 123 -2.11 5.46 -2.76
CA GLU A 123 -0.87 6.20 -2.47
C GLU A 123 0.03 6.27 -3.69
N LYS A 124 0.35 5.13 -4.29
CA LYS A 124 1.23 5.05 -5.45
C LYS A 124 0.66 5.76 -6.68
N SER A 125 -0.67 5.69 -6.85
CA SER A 125 -1.32 6.42 -7.93
C SER A 125 -1.17 7.93 -7.77
N LEU A 126 -1.30 8.46 -6.55
CA LEU A 126 -1.06 9.88 -6.28
C LEU A 126 0.42 10.24 -6.45
N GLN A 127 1.33 9.43 -5.93
CA GLN A 127 2.77 9.65 -6.05
C GLN A 127 3.20 9.72 -7.51
N ASP A 128 2.83 8.72 -8.33
CA ASP A 128 3.19 8.66 -9.75
C ASP A 128 2.51 9.75 -10.58
N LEU A 129 1.29 10.14 -10.24
CA LEU A 129 0.52 11.14 -10.97
C LEU A 129 1.01 12.56 -10.69
N LEU A 130 1.33 12.85 -9.43
CA LEU A 130 1.75 14.16 -8.96
C LEU A 130 3.27 14.36 -8.98
N GLY A 131 4.05 13.29 -9.10
CA GLY A 131 5.51 13.34 -9.07
C GLY A 131 6.04 13.68 -7.68
N ILE A 132 5.55 13.00 -6.65
CA ILE A 132 5.96 13.19 -5.26
C ILE A 132 6.24 11.85 -4.58
N ASP A 133 7.02 11.88 -3.53
CA ASP A 133 7.35 10.69 -2.72
C ASP A 133 6.77 10.79 -1.30
N LEU A 134 5.58 11.39 -1.14
CA LEU A 134 4.94 11.55 0.17
C LEU A 134 4.30 10.24 0.64
N PRO A 135 4.72 9.67 1.78
CA PRO A 135 4.14 8.46 2.33
C PRO A 135 2.90 8.80 3.19
N PHE A 136 1.76 8.19 2.90
CA PHE A 136 0.53 8.35 3.67
C PHE A 136 -0.33 7.08 3.79
N GLU A 137 0.12 5.96 3.24
CA GLU A 137 -0.60 4.67 3.29
C GLU A 137 -0.98 4.28 4.73
N SER A 138 -0.07 4.47 5.69
CA SER A 138 -0.31 4.13 7.10
C SER A 138 -1.40 4.95 7.78
N ARG A 139 -1.80 6.08 7.20
CA ARG A 139 -2.86 6.96 7.69
C ARG A 139 -4.21 6.69 7.02
N LEU A 140 -4.20 5.93 5.95
CA LEU A 140 -5.41 5.51 5.26
C LEU A 140 -6.06 4.32 5.98
N PRO A 141 -7.39 4.22 5.94
CA PRO A 141 -8.09 3.07 6.51
C PRO A 141 -7.63 1.77 5.87
N GLU A 142 -7.53 0.73 6.68
CA GLU A 142 -7.17 -0.60 6.19
C GLU A 142 -8.20 -1.12 5.19
N ASP A 143 -7.71 -1.83 4.17
CA ASP A 143 -8.57 -2.50 3.23
C ASP A 143 -9.05 -3.82 3.81
N PRO A 144 -10.36 -4.12 3.73
CA PRO A 144 -10.89 -5.40 4.20
C PRO A 144 -10.35 -6.55 3.33
N LEU A 145 -10.06 -7.67 3.97
CA LEU A 145 -9.72 -8.91 3.27
C LEU A 145 -11.00 -9.67 2.93
N THR A 146 -11.15 -10.07 1.69
CA THR A 146 -12.21 -10.93 1.19
C THR A 146 -11.54 -12.10 0.47
N ASP A 147 -11.89 -13.33 0.84
CA ASP A 147 -11.23 -14.54 0.34
C ASP A 147 -9.69 -14.51 0.49
N GLY A 148 -9.21 -13.86 1.53
CA GLY A 148 -7.78 -13.71 1.83
C GLY A 148 -7.06 -12.55 1.12
N PHE A 149 -7.74 -11.81 0.23
CA PHE A 149 -7.13 -10.72 -0.55
C PHE A 149 -7.90 -9.40 -0.40
N ASN A 150 -7.14 -8.29 -0.39
CA ASN A 150 -7.70 -6.93 -0.31
C ASN A 150 -8.08 -6.34 -1.67
N THR A 151 -7.87 -7.07 -2.76
CA THR A 151 -8.19 -6.64 -4.12
C THR A 151 -9.53 -7.19 -4.63
N VAL A 152 -10.27 -7.92 -3.80
CA VAL A 152 -11.57 -8.49 -4.16
C VAL A 152 -12.67 -7.42 -4.09
N ALA A 153 -13.27 -7.09 -5.23
CA ALA A 153 -14.17 -5.95 -5.39
C ALA A 153 -15.38 -5.95 -4.45
N ARG A 154 -15.98 -7.10 -4.18
CA ARG A 154 -17.16 -7.20 -3.30
C ARG A 154 -16.90 -6.76 -1.86
N GLY A 155 -15.64 -6.79 -1.41
CA GLY A 155 -15.23 -6.32 -0.08
C GLY A 155 -14.86 -4.85 -0.02
N GLN A 156 -14.72 -4.16 -1.15
CA GLN A 156 -14.13 -2.82 -1.22
C GLN A 156 -15.19 -1.70 -1.25
N GLN A 157 -16.11 -1.72 -0.32
CA GLN A 157 -17.03 -0.59 -0.14
C GLN A 157 -16.28 0.59 0.52
N ILE A 158 -16.73 1.81 0.25
CA ILE A 158 -16.21 3.03 0.87
C ILE A 158 -17.31 3.68 1.74
N SER A 159 -17.00 3.90 3.01
CA SER A 159 -17.86 4.66 3.92
C SER A 159 -17.64 6.16 3.73
N SER A 160 -18.58 6.97 4.20
CA SER A 160 -18.44 8.44 4.20
C SER A 160 -17.20 8.92 4.98
N ASN A 161 -16.89 8.26 6.09
CA ASN A 161 -15.69 8.58 6.88
C ASN A 161 -14.40 8.23 6.13
N GLN A 162 -14.36 7.05 5.50
CA GLN A 162 -13.22 6.69 4.65
C GLN A 162 -13.04 7.68 3.50
N LEU A 163 -14.14 8.09 2.84
CA LEU A 163 -14.08 9.08 1.77
C LEU A 163 -13.47 10.40 2.28
N ALA A 164 -13.88 10.89 3.45
CA ALA A 164 -13.30 12.10 4.04
C ALA A 164 -11.78 12.00 4.26
N ILE A 165 -11.29 10.84 4.70
CA ILE A 165 -9.85 10.59 4.87
C ILE A 165 -9.12 10.59 3.52
N TYR A 166 -9.69 9.95 2.49
CA TYR A 166 -9.14 9.97 1.13
C TYR A 166 -9.08 11.40 0.57
N LEU A 167 -10.12 12.21 0.80
CA LEU A 167 -10.15 13.61 0.39
C LEU A 167 -9.06 14.43 1.08
N SER A 168 -8.85 14.21 2.37
CA SER A 168 -7.77 14.86 3.12
C SER A 168 -6.38 14.48 2.59
N ALA A 169 -6.19 13.20 2.25
CA ALA A 169 -4.94 12.72 1.65
C ALA A 169 -4.69 13.32 0.26
N ILE A 170 -5.73 13.48 -0.56
CA ILE A 170 -5.65 14.17 -1.86
C ILE A 170 -5.22 15.64 -1.67
N ASP A 171 -5.83 16.34 -0.71
CA ASP A 171 -5.49 17.74 -0.45
C ASP A 171 -4.03 17.88 0.01
N GLU A 172 -3.57 17.02 0.93
CA GLU A 172 -2.18 17.00 1.40
C GLU A 172 -1.20 16.67 0.26
N ALA A 173 -1.51 15.68 -0.58
CA ALA A 173 -0.69 15.30 -1.71
C ALA A 173 -0.56 16.44 -2.74
N LEU A 174 -1.67 17.12 -3.04
CA LEU A 174 -1.66 18.28 -3.93
C LEU A 174 -0.86 19.44 -3.33
N ASP A 175 -1.04 19.75 -2.05
CA ASP A 175 -0.29 20.82 -1.38
C ASP A 175 1.22 20.53 -1.39
N ALA A 176 1.62 19.30 -1.10
CA ALA A 176 3.01 18.88 -1.18
C ALA A 176 3.57 18.97 -2.62
N ALA A 177 2.78 18.52 -3.62
CA ALA A 177 3.21 18.55 -5.01
C ALA A 177 3.38 19.99 -5.53
N PHE A 178 2.41 20.87 -5.27
CA PHE A 178 2.52 22.26 -5.68
C PHE A 178 3.63 22.99 -4.92
N ALA A 179 3.81 22.72 -3.61
CA ALA A 179 4.92 23.27 -2.85
C ALA A 179 6.27 22.81 -3.42
N GLN A 180 6.43 21.51 -3.75
CA GLN A 180 7.66 20.97 -4.34
C GLN A 180 7.91 21.55 -5.74
N ALA A 181 6.90 21.62 -6.59
CA ALA A 181 7.01 22.13 -7.96
C ALA A 181 7.37 23.63 -8.02
N LEU A 182 6.93 24.42 -7.05
CA LEU A 182 7.16 25.85 -6.97
C LEU A 182 8.36 26.24 -6.12
N SER A 183 9.09 25.26 -5.60
CA SER A 183 10.30 25.46 -4.81
C SER A 183 11.55 25.07 -5.61
N PRO A 184 12.68 25.76 -5.41
CA PRO A 184 13.95 25.31 -5.97
C PRO A 184 14.36 23.97 -5.35
N LYS A 185 15.15 23.20 -6.08
CA LYS A 185 15.79 22.01 -5.52
C LYS A 185 16.71 22.40 -4.39
N VAL A 186 16.51 21.77 -3.21
CA VAL A 186 17.33 22.04 -2.03
C VAL A 186 18.32 20.91 -1.86
N ASP A 187 19.58 21.20 -2.14
CA ASP A 187 20.70 20.32 -1.83
C ASP A 187 21.17 20.62 -0.39
N TRP A 188 20.69 19.82 0.55
CA TRP A 188 21.06 19.98 1.96
C TRP A 188 21.76 18.73 2.47
N LYS A 189 22.94 18.96 3.06
CA LYS A 189 23.75 17.94 3.70
C LYS A 189 24.25 18.46 5.02
N LYS A 190 24.30 17.60 6.02
CA LYS A 190 24.86 17.92 7.32
C LYS A 190 25.63 16.69 7.83
N ARG A 191 26.87 16.91 8.17
CA ARG A 191 27.70 15.94 8.87
C ARG A 191 27.85 16.39 10.31
N LEU A 192 27.59 15.51 11.24
CA LEU A 192 27.67 15.77 12.68
C LEU A 192 28.73 14.85 13.27
N SER A 193 29.72 15.46 13.93
CA SER A 193 30.70 14.75 14.74
C SER A 193 30.11 14.33 16.08
N TRP A 194 30.81 13.51 16.83
CA TRP A 194 30.40 13.10 18.15
C TRP A 194 30.23 14.29 19.11
N GLU A 195 31.06 15.35 19.00
CA GLU A 195 30.94 16.57 19.82
C GLU A 195 29.63 17.31 19.56
N GLU A 196 29.15 17.30 18.32
CA GLU A 196 27.87 17.94 17.96
C GLU A 196 26.68 17.08 18.35
N LEU A 197 26.84 15.75 18.37
CA LEU A 197 25.81 14.80 18.77
C LEU A 197 25.63 14.74 20.28
N GLN A 198 26.72 15.01 21.03
CA GLN A 198 26.66 14.96 22.47
C GLN A 198 25.66 15.96 23.03
N ARG A 199 25.15 15.61 24.16
CA ARG A 199 24.29 16.46 24.96
C ARG A 199 24.94 17.80 25.28
N LYS A 200 24.38 18.89 24.80
CA LYS A 200 24.70 20.23 25.32
C LYS A 200 23.86 20.47 26.57
N ALA A 201 24.49 20.32 27.72
CA ALA A 201 23.83 20.72 28.96
C ALA A 201 23.87 22.25 29.08
N PRO A 202 22.77 22.92 29.39
CA PRO A 202 22.67 23.58 30.65
C PRO A 202 21.28 23.53 31.25
N GLY A 203 21.18 23.44 32.52
CA GLY A 203 19.95 23.58 33.27
C GLY A 203 20.00 22.75 34.52
N PRO A 204 19.50 23.30 35.63
CA PRO A 204 19.35 22.52 36.82
C PRO A 204 18.35 21.41 36.55
N LEU A 205 18.75 20.24 36.91
CA LEU A 205 17.88 19.09 37.10
C LEU A 205 17.28 18.43 35.86
N ASN A 206 17.81 17.27 35.58
CA ASN A 206 17.05 16.04 35.48
C ASN A 206 16.50 15.64 34.14
N LEU A 207 16.72 16.34 33.08
CA LEU A 207 16.34 15.86 31.78
C LEU A 207 17.57 15.80 30.89
N ALA A 208 18.41 14.82 31.18
CA ALA A 208 19.49 14.44 30.32
C ALA A 208 18.95 14.09 28.94
N ARG A 209 18.92 15.06 28.05
CA ARG A 209 18.41 14.92 26.67
C ARG A 209 19.58 14.70 25.75
N GLY A 210 19.79 13.47 25.31
CA GLY A 210 20.80 13.15 24.35
C GLY A 210 21.80 12.10 24.83
N PRO A 211 22.58 11.52 23.92
CA PRO A 211 23.59 10.51 24.23
C PRO A 211 24.75 11.14 25.01
N GLU A 212 25.43 10.32 25.77
CA GLU A 212 26.56 10.75 26.60
C GLU A 212 27.84 10.77 25.77
N GLY A 213 28.60 11.88 25.87
CA GLY A 213 29.88 12.02 25.19
C GLY A 213 31.01 11.36 25.95
N ARG A 214 31.86 10.60 25.24
CA ARG A 214 33.12 10.04 25.75
C ARG A 214 34.31 10.59 24.96
N PRO A 215 34.90 11.73 25.41
CA PRO A 215 35.97 12.42 24.67
C PRO A 215 37.17 11.55 24.37
N SER A 216 37.57 10.67 25.27
CA SER A 216 38.70 9.76 25.09
C SER A 216 38.47 8.73 23.99
N GLN A 217 37.22 8.38 23.69
CA GLN A 217 36.80 7.42 22.67
C GLN A 217 36.32 8.11 21.38
N GLN A 218 36.13 9.42 21.40
CA GLN A 218 35.57 10.23 20.29
C GLN A 218 34.21 9.71 19.83
N ASP A 219 33.34 9.36 20.78
CA ASP A 219 32.00 8.88 20.49
C ASP A 219 30.96 9.40 21.53
N VAL A 220 29.69 9.18 21.21
CA VAL A 220 28.58 9.38 22.13
C VAL A 220 27.81 8.09 22.26
N VAL A 221 27.36 7.73 23.45
CA VAL A 221 26.73 6.45 23.73
C VAL A 221 25.26 6.59 24.10
N ALA A 222 24.42 5.77 23.45
CA ALA A 222 23.06 5.47 23.91
C ALA A 222 23.11 4.15 24.68
N TRP A 223 22.90 4.23 25.98
CA TRP A 223 22.99 3.07 26.87
C TRP A 223 21.68 2.26 26.97
N THR A 224 21.75 1.00 27.37
CA THR A 224 20.60 0.15 27.72
C THR A 224 19.92 0.60 29.00
N VAL A 225 19.45 1.83 29.06
CA VAL A 225 18.82 2.37 30.27
C VAL A 225 17.32 2.22 30.20
N ARG A 226 16.74 1.61 31.21
CA ARG A 226 15.31 1.32 31.31
C ARG A 226 14.49 2.63 31.33
N ASN A 227 13.50 2.74 30.44
CA ASN A 227 12.42 3.76 30.44
C ASN A 227 12.82 5.23 30.26
N GLN A 228 13.83 5.56 29.46
CA GLN A 228 14.17 6.96 29.25
C GLN A 228 13.94 7.42 27.81
N GLU A 229 12.81 8.08 27.60
CA GLU A 229 12.36 8.67 26.31
C GLU A 229 13.39 9.63 25.71
N PHE A 230 14.28 10.18 26.53
CA PHE A 230 15.19 11.25 26.14
C PHE A 230 16.65 10.83 25.90
N TYR A 231 17.01 9.61 26.29
CA TYR A 231 18.33 9.08 25.97
C TYR A 231 18.42 8.71 24.49
N GLY A 232 19.54 9.03 23.89
CA GLY A 232 19.76 8.82 22.47
C GLY A 232 19.09 9.85 21.55
N ARG A 233 18.39 10.84 22.10
CA ARG A 233 17.85 11.97 21.34
C ARG A 233 18.97 12.90 20.90
N MET A 234 19.12 13.07 19.58
CA MET A 234 20.18 13.88 18.99
C MET A 234 19.60 15.19 18.45
N GLU A 235 19.61 16.24 19.27
CA GLU A 235 19.02 17.54 18.93
C GLU A 235 19.66 18.17 17.68
N ALA A 236 20.94 17.94 17.45
CA ALA A 236 21.67 18.45 16.31
C ALA A 236 21.22 17.87 14.96
N THR A 237 20.48 16.76 14.97
CA THR A 237 19.98 16.09 13.75
C THR A 237 18.66 16.66 13.22
N LYS A 238 18.18 17.78 13.75
CA LYS A 238 16.97 18.42 13.23
C LYS A 238 17.10 18.74 11.75
N VAL A 239 16.07 18.32 11.00
CA VAL A 239 15.97 18.63 9.58
C VAL A 239 15.25 19.94 9.34
N PRO A 240 15.67 20.74 8.33
CA PRO A 240 15.14 22.09 8.11
C PRO A 240 13.82 22.13 7.34
N VAL A 241 13.54 21.15 6.51
CA VAL A 241 12.37 21.08 5.61
C VAL A 241 11.84 19.67 5.51
N ASP A 242 10.58 19.54 5.13
CA ASP A 242 9.97 18.23 4.83
C ASP A 242 10.68 17.55 3.65
N GLY A 243 10.90 16.25 3.76
CA GLY A 243 11.50 15.49 2.66
C GLY A 243 12.07 14.15 3.06
N TRP A 244 12.59 13.45 2.08
CA TRP A 244 13.36 12.23 2.28
C TRP A 244 14.80 12.57 2.64
N TYR A 245 15.30 11.86 3.63
CA TYR A 245 16.68 12.00 4.10
C TYR A 245 17.38 10.66 4.08
N LYS A 246 18.54 10.63 3.43
CA LYS A 246 19.51 9.56 3.60
C LYS A 246 20.27 9.85 4.89
N ILE A 247 20.29 8.87 5.78
CA ILE A 247 20.86 8.94 7.12
C ILE A 247 21.92 7.86 7.20
N ARG A 248 23.15 8.26 7.54
CA ARG A 248 24.23 7.33 7.81
C ARG A 248 24.71 7.55 9.23
N ILE A 249 24.72 6.49 10.03
CA ILE A 249 25.19 6.50 11.41
C ILE A 249 26.41 5.59 11.49
N ARG A 250 27.56 6.14 11.85
CA ARG A 250 28.75 5.36 12.15
C ARG A 250 28.74 5.01 13.62
N ALA A 251 28.60 3.71 13.92
CA ALA A 251 28.39 3.25 15.28
C ALA A 251 29.03 1.88 15.53
N ARG A 252 29.20 1.55 16.81
CA ARG A 252 29.62 0.25 17.32
C ARG A 252 28.92 -0.07 18.63
N GLY A 253 28.92 -1.34 19.01
CA GLY A 253 28.53 -1.75 20.33
C GLY A 253 29.65 -1.50 21.36
N VAL A 254 29.27 -1.28 22.60
CA VAL A 254 30.18 -1.12 23.74
C VAL A 254 29.73 -1.96 24.91
N GLU A 255 30.69 -2.41 25.72
CA GLU A 255 30.48 -3.29 26.89
C GLU A 255 29.70 -4.58 26.49
N LEU A 256 30.13 -5.21 25.39
CA LEU A 256 29.61 -6.48 24.89
C LEU A 256 30.53 -7.64 25.34
N ALA A 257 29.96 -8.80 25.59
CA ALA A 257 30.75 -10.01 25.69
C ALA A 257 31.32 -10.40 24.30
N GLN A 258 32.37 -11.21 24.31
CA GLN A 258 33.04 -11.60 23.07
C GLN A 258 32.08 -12.27 22.08
N GLY A 259 31.93 -11.74 20.90
CA GLY A 259 31.04 -12.24 19.84
C GLY A 259 29.57 -11.85 19.99
N GLU A 260 29.23 -11.07 21.01
CA GLU A 260 27.86 -10.53 21.14
C GLU A 260 27.64 -9.33 20.23
N ARG A 261 26.37 -9.10 19.88
CA ARG A 261 25.89 -7.93 19.15
C ARG A 261 24.81 -7.23 19.95
N ILE A 262 24.62 -5.95 19.70
CA ILE A 262 23.60 -5.15 20.34
C ILE A 262 22.68 -4.55 19.28
N SER A 263 21.37 -4.67 19.50
CA SER A 263 20.34 -4.13 18.61
C SER A 263 19.82 -2.80 19.11
N ALA A 264 19.67 -1.85 18.20
CA ALA A 264 19.05 -0.57 18.48
C ALA A 264 18.13 -0.14 17.35
N SER A 265 17.04 0.52 17.71
CA SER A 265 16.13 1.16 16.78
C SER A 265 16.47 2.64 16.62
N VAL A 266 16.40 3.12 15.37
CA VAL A 266 16.52 4.53 15.02
C VAL A 266 15.12 5.06 14.77
N PHE A 267 14.72 6.09 15.51
CA PHE A 267 13.44 6.76 15.36
C PHE A 267 13.64 8.19 14.86
N GLY A 268 12.77 8.60 13.92
CA GLY A 268 12.57 9.99 13.54
C GLY A 268 11.33 10.56 14.23
N GLY A 269 11.30 11.88 14.46
CA GLY A 269 10.09 12.53 14.96
C GLY A 269 10.30 13.70 15.90
N LYS A 270 9.18 14.15 16.49
CA LYS A 270 9.16 15.17 17.56
C LYS A 270 9.18 14.47 18.91
N HIS A 271 10.33 14.44 19.53
CA HIS A 271 10.51 13.78 20.83
C HIS A 271 10.17 14.74 21.97
N VAL A 272 8.88 14.92 22.24
CA VAL A 272 8.35 15.70 23.36
C VAL A 272 7.89 14.80 24.51
N SER A 273 7.92 15.29 25.75
CA SER A 273 7.70 14.46 26.93
C SER A 273 6.28 13.94 27.09
N THR A 274 5.29 14.67 26.57
CA THR A 274 3.87 14.38 26.83
C THR A 274 3.18 13.59 25.73
N ALA A 275 3.63 13.74 24.48
CA ALA A 275 3.08 13.02 23.32
C ALA A 275 4.16 12.91 22.23
N PRO A 276 5.08 11.95 22.32
CA PRO A 276 6.12 11.80 21.30
C PRO A 276 5.51 11.31 20.00
N GLU A 277 5.58 12.13 18.97
CA GLU A 277 5.30 11.72 17.59
C GLU A 277 6.58 11.11 17.04
N ARG A 278 6.60 9.79 16.86
CA ARG A 278 7.77 9.08 16.34
C ARG A 278 7.40 8.01 15.34
N HIS A 279 8.29 7.80 14.39
CA HIS A 279 8.22 6.70 13.44
C HIS A 279 9.56 5.97 13.39
N LEU A 280 9.52 4.69 13.06
CA LEU A 280 10.72 3.87 12.92
C LEU A 280 11.43 4.25 11.61
N VAL A 281 12.67 4.68 11.72
CA VAL A 281 13.58 4.91 10.58
C VAL A 281 14.25 3.60 10.16
N GLY A 282 14.69 2.81 11.14
CA GLY A 282 15.31 1.52 10.90
C GLY A 282 15.88 0.91 12.18
N ALA A 283 16.54 -0.22 12.03
CA ALA A 283 17.22 -0.92 13.11
C ALA A 283 18.70 -1.13 12.77
N MET A 284 19.56 -1.08 13.80
CA MET A 284 20.98 -1.36 13.73
C MET A 284 21.29 -2.60 14.58
N GLU A 285 22.17 -3.46 14.09
CA GLU A 285 22.77 -4.53 14.89
C GLU A 285 24.28 -4.35 14.82
N ALA A 286 24.87 -3.91 15.92
CA ALA A 286 26.29 -3.53 16.01
C ALA A 286 27.09 -4.51 16.87
N ASP A 287 28.29 -4.82 16.43
CA ASP A 287 29.33 -5.48 17.22
C ASP A 287 30.33 -4.45 17.78
N GLU A 288 31.44 -4.91 18.31
CA GLU A 288 32.48 -4.07 18.90
C GLU A 288 33.24 -3.18 17.88
N TYR A 289 33.08 -3.45 16.57
CA TYR A 289 33.79 -2.72 15.50
C TYR A 289 32.91 -1.62 14.91
N PRO A 290 33.46 -0.43 14.61
CA PRO A 290 32.72 0.64 13.97
C PRO A 290 32.23 0.27 12.57
N ALA A 291 30.93 0.36 12.33
CA ALA A 291 30.28 0.14 11.04
C ALA A 291 29.37 1.32 10.65
N ASP A 292 29.10 1.45 9.36
CA ASP A 292 28.17 2.45 8.84
C ASP A 292 26.80 1.79 8.63
N PHE A 293 25.78 2.37 9.25
CA PHE A 293 24.38 1.97 9.11
C PHE A 293 23.64 3.03 8.29
N GLU A 294 23.05 2.62 7.17
CA GLU A 294 22.38 3.55 6.25
C GLU A 294 20.88 3.33 6.24
N PHE A 295 20.13 4.44 6.24
CA PHE A 295 18.68 4.46 6.21
C PHE A 295 18.20 5.55 5.25
N VAL A 296 16.99 5.39 4.74
CA VAL A 296 16.26 6.44 4.02
C VAL A 296 14.87 6.58 4.65
N SER A 297 14.55 7.77 5.11
CA SER A 297 13.28 8.02 5.79
C SER A 297 12.71 9.38 5.44
N TRP A 298 11.37 9.45 5.37
CA TRP A 298 10.67 10.73 5.31
C TRP A 298 10.68 11.38 6.68
N MET A 299 11.07 12.67 6.72
CA MET A 299 11.07 13.48 7.93
C MET A 299 10.43 14.83 7.66
N LYS A 300 9.67 15.34 8.66
CA LYS A 300 9.09 16.68 8.63
C LYS A 300 10.05 17.70 9.21
N ALA A 301 9.93 18.95 8.78
CA ALA A 301 10.69 20.07 9.31
C ALA A 301 10.67 20.11 10.85
N GLY A 302 11.85 20.22 11.45
CA GLY A 302 12.01 20.22 12.90
C GLY A 302 12.02 18.85 13.58
N GLU A 303 11.76 17.77 12.86
CA GLU A 303 11.99 16.41 13.37
C GLU A 303 13.48 16.10 13.49
N LEU A 304 13.80 15.22 14.43
CA LEU A 304 15.16 14.82 14.75
C LEU A 304 15.26 13.31 14.97
N LEU A 305 16.48 12.80 15.02
CA LEU A 305 16.75 11.39 15.24
C LEU A 305 16.93 11.06 16.71
N ARG A 306 16.53 9.84 17.06
CA ARG A 306 16.78 9.19 18.34
C ARG A 306 17.21 7.76 18.11
N VAL A 307 18.26 7.34 18.80
CA VAL A 307 18.70 5.96 18.88
C VAL A 307 18.24 5.37 20.21
N GLN A 308 17.59 4.23 20.15
CA GLN A 308 17.12 3.51 21.33
C GLN A 308 17.61 2.07 21.27
N VAL A 309 18.37 1.67 22.27
CA VAL A 309 18.79 0.28 22.44
C VAL A 309 17.58 -0.56 22.82
N CYS A 310 17.33 -1.65 22.08
CA CYS A 310 16.14 -2.48 22.21
C CYS A 310 16.44 -3.91 22.65
N ASP A 311 17.71 -4.24 22.91
CA ASP A 311 18.11 -5.59 23.21
C ASP A 311 17.72 -5.99 24.64
N GLY A 312 16.76 -6.94 24.71
CA GLY A 312 16.29 -7.50 25.97
C GLY A 312 17.08 -8.73 26.45
N SER A 313 18.02 -9.22 25.64
CA SER A 313 18.83 -10.42 25.93
C SER A 313 20.06 -10.11 26.76
N LEU A 314 20.52 -8.85 26.73
CA LEU A 314 21.71 -8.43 27.48
C LEU A 314 21.48 -8.50 28.97
N PRO A 315 22.52 -8.87 29.78
CA PRO A 315 22.40 -9.00 31.23
C PRO A 315 21.83 -7.72 31.82
N LYS A 316 20.64 -7.82 32.40
CA LYS A 316 19.97 -6.69 33.06
C LYS A 316 20.68 -6.39 34.38
N LYS A 317 21.79 -5.69 34.33
CA LYS A 317 22.24 -5.03 35.54
C LYS A 317 21.12 -4.09 35.97
N ARG A 318 20.67 -4.19 37.22
CA ARG A 318 19.62 -3.29 37.74
C ARG A 318 20.14 -1.87 37.67
N THR A 319 19.66 -1.11 36.71
CA THR A 319 19.78 0.33 36.77
C THR A 319 19.11 0.81 38.05
N PRO A 320 19.74 1.68 38.84
CA PRO A 320 19.06 2.32 39.94
C PRO A 320 17.78 2.99 39.43
N VAL A 321 16.66 2.70 40.05
CA VAL A 321 15.33 3.17 39.61
C VAL A 321 15.18 4.68 39.74
N HIS A 322 16.10 5.37 40.43
CA HIS A 322 16.18 6.81 40.67
C HIS A 322 17.52 7.21 41.28
N PRO A 323 17.82 8.46 41.21
CA PRO A 323 17.61 9.48 40.21
C PRO A 323 18.87 9.63 39.40
N LEU A 324 18.69 10.07 38.26
CA LEU A 324 19.65 10.65 37.36
C LEU A 324 20.41 11.80 38.01
N THR A 325 21.22 11.51 39.00
CA THR A 325 22.25 12.47 39.40
C THR A 325 23.32 12.46 38.31
N ARG A 326 23.94 13.58 38.06
CA ARG A 326 25.03 13.75 37.10
C ARG A 326 26.13 12.73 37.32
N GLU A 327 26.36 12.33 38.57
CA GLU A 327 27.36 11.38 38.99
C GLU A 327 26.97 9.90 38.65
N ALA A 328 25.67 9.57 38.77
CA ALA A 328 25.20 8.22 38.44
C ALA A 328 25.20 7.91 36.94
N ILE A 329 25.15 8.95 36.08
CA ILE A 329 25.22 8.84 34.62
C ILE A 329 26.68 8.83 34.14
N ALA A 330 27.55 9.57 34.83
CA ALA A 330 28.94 9.76 34.43
C ALA A 330 29.81 8.49 34.49
N ASP A 331 29.28 7.40 35.07
CA ASP A 331 30.01 6.15 35.25
C ASP A 331 29.30 4.90 34.70
N LEU A 332 28.40 5.05 33.72
CA LEU A 332 27.75 3.90 33.10
C LEU A 332 28.74 2.99 32.35
N ASP A 333 29.81 3.57 31.82
CA ASP A 333 30.92 2.87 31.17
C ASP A 333 31.67 1.99 32.22
N GLY A 334 32.03 2.54 33.38
CA GLY A 334 32.68 1.82 34.44
C GLY A 334 31.81 0.77 35.14
N GLN A 335 30.50 0.88 34.99
CA GLN A 335 29.53 -0.08 35.54
C GLN A 335 29.23 -1.26 34.61
N GLY A 336 29.79 -1.26 33.39
CA GLY A 336 29.62 -2.33 32.40
C GLY A 336 28.21 -2.45 31.86
N PHE A 337 27.55 -1.33 31.58
CA PHE A 337 26.30 -1.30 30.80
C PHE A 337 26.60 -1.35 29.32
N SER A 338 25.90 -2.23 28.59
CA SER A 338 26.01 -2.27 27.14
C SER A 338 25.32 -1.07 26.50
N GLY A 339 25.82 -0.63 25.36
CA GLY A 339 25.28 0.52 24.64
C GLY A 339 25.71 0.56 23.17
N ILE A 340 25.12 1.50 22.44
CA ILE A 340 25.53 1.86 21.07
C ILE A 340 26.32 3.17 21.13
N ALA A 341 27.60 3.10 20.74
CA ALA A 341 28.50 4.23 20.62
C ALA A 341 28.46 4.75 19.17
N MET A 342 28.14 6.03 19.00
CA MET A 342 28.06 6.70 17.70
C MET A 342 29.19 7.70 17.54
N GLN A 343 29.92 7.63 16.43
CA GLN A 343 31.03 8.53 16.10
C GLN A 343 30.61 9.71 15.23
N SER A 344 29.69 9.48 14.31
CA SER A 344 29.15 10.52 13.45
C SER A 344 27.74 10.16 12.95
N VAL A 345 27.01 11.21 12.55
CA VAL A 345 25.77 11.08 11.80
C VAL A 345 25.83 12.00 10.60
N ASP A 346 25.67 11.42 9.42
CA ASP A 346 25.51 12.17 8.18
C ASP A 346 24.03 12.19 7.79
N LEU A 347 23.53 13.35 7.42
CA LEU A 347 22.18 13.59 6.94
C LEU A 347 22.26 14.25 5.58
N GLU A 348 21.57 13.68 4.60
CA GLU A 348 21.50 14.23 3.25
C GLU A 348 20.05 14.23 2.77
N ARG A 349 19.53 15.38 2.34
CA ARG A 349 18.23 15.42 1.68
C ARG A 349 18.34 14.76 0.32
N VAL A 350 17.45 13.81 0.05
CA VAL A 350 17.41 13.05 -1.20
C VAL A 350 16.05 13.14 -1.86
N TYR A 351 16.01 12.83 -3.15
CA TYR A 351 14.82 12.75 -3.95
C TYR A 351 14.77 11.35 -4.56
N PRO A 352 14.18 10.36 -3.87
CA PRO A 352 14.30 8.94 -4.27
C PRO A 352 13.76 8.66 -5.67
N ARG A 353 12.66 9.29 -6.07
CA ARG A 353 11.99 9.06 -7.35
C ARG A 353 11.74 10.35 -8.13
N PHE A 354 11.32 11.43 -7.47
CA PHE A 354 10.89 12.65 -8.11
C PHE A 354 11.54 13.88 -7.48
N ASP A 355 12.28 14.62 -8.28
CA ASP A 355 12.80 15.93 -7.88
C ASP A 355 11.82 17.07 -8.23
N PRO A 356 12.04 18.30 -7.73
CA PRO A 356 11.16 19.43 -8.02
C PRO A 356 10.94 19.73 -9.50
N ASP A 357 11.92 19.49 -10.35
CA ASP A 357 11.78 19.73 -11.79
C ASP A 357 10.90 18.69 -12.46
N GLN A 358 10.97 17.45 -12.02
CA GLN A 358 10.07 16.39 -12.47
C GLN A 358 8.65 16.68 -12.01
N THR A 359 8.43 17.01 -10.74
CA THR A 359 7.12 17.38 -10.20
C THR A 359 6.51 18.56 -10.97
N ARG A 360 7.33 19.57 -11.27
CA ARG A 360 6.91 20.73 -12.05
C ARG A 360 6.42 20.35 -13.45
N ARG A 361 7.14 19.48 -14.14
CA ARG A 361 6.71 18.94 -15.43
C ARG A 361 5.43 18.14 -15.34
N PHE A 362 5.24 17.35 -14.27
CA PHE A 362 4.01 16.60 -14.06
C PHE A 362 2.78 17.49 -13.85
N LEU A 363 2.94 18.61 -13.11
CA LEU A 363 1.83 19.50 -12.79
C LEU A 363 1.54 20.52 -13.89
N PHE A 364 2.56 21.07 -14.54
CA PHE A 364 2.43 22.20 -15.45
C PHE A 364 2.80 21.88 -16.91
N GLY A 365 3.32 20.70 -17.20
CA GLY A 365 3.76 20.33 -18.54
C GLY A 365 4.75 21.35 -19.12
N ASP A 366 4.55 21.72 -20.39
CA ASP A 366 5.39 22.70 -21.10
C ASP A 366 5.18 24.15 -20.61
N SER A 367 4.11 24.42 -19.85
CA SER A 367 3.84 25.73 -19.24
C SER A 367 4.51 25.88 -17.87
N ALA A 368 5.46 24.99 -17.54
CA ALA A 368 6.17 25.00 -16.28
C ALA A 368 6.93 26.32 -16.08
N PRO A 369 6.76 27.00 -14.92
CA PRO A 369 7.50 28.24 -14.64
C PRO A 369 8.99 27.98 -14.54
N ALA A 370 9.80 28.80 -15.18
CA ALA A 370 11.25 28.78 -14.98
C ALA A 370 11.55 29.32 -13.57
N LEU A 371 12.16 28.48 -12.73
CA LEU A 371 12.71 28.94 -11.45
C LEU A 371 14.14 29.42 -11.68
N GLY A 372 14.40 30.72 -11.49
CA GLY A 372 15.76 31.25 -11.47
C GLY A 372 16.51 30.70 -10.25
N ASN A 373 17.77 30.31 -10.45
CA ASN A 373 18.63 29.74 -9.39
C ASN A 373 18.89 30.68 -8.21
N ASN A 374 18.45 31.94 -8.26
CA ASN A 374 18.69 32.98 -7.25
C ASN A 374 17.45 33.84 -6.94
N ALA A 375 16.25 33.43 -7.30
CA ALA A 375 15.06 34.23 -6.97
C ALA A 375 14.78 34.11 -5.46
N PRO A 376 14.54 35.24 -4.76
CA PRO A 376 13.96 35.19 -3.43
C PRO A 376 12.59 34.51 -3.51
N PRO A 377 12.03 34.03 -2.39
CA PRO A 377 10.80 33.20 -2.36
C PRO A 377 9.52 34.00 -2.66
N SER A 378 9.56 34.90 -3.66
CA SER A 378 8.36 35.40 -4.31
C SER A 378 7.84 34.24 -5.16
N LYS A 379 6.72 33.66 -4.76
CA LYS A 379 6.08 32.51 -5.42
C LYS A 379 6.10 32.71 -6.92
N PRO A 380 6.91 31.94 -7.70
CA PRO A 380 6.86 32.04 -9.15
C PRO A 380 5.47 31.55 -9.61
N GLU A 381 4.69 32.43 -10.16
CA GLU A 381 3.44 32.04 -10.78
C GLU A 381 3.70 31.63 -12.23
N PRO A 382 3.11 30.53 -12.71
CA PRO A 382 3.04 30.26 -14.14
C PRO A 382 2.39 31.47 -14.80
N THR A 383 3.03 32.03 -15.80
CA THR A 383 2.45 33.12 -16.60
C THR A 383 1.87 32.50 -17.87
N PRO A 384 0.60 32.07 -17.85
CA PRO A 384 -0.04 31.48 -19.02
C PRO A 384 -0.24 32.55 -20.08
N GLN A 385 0.08 32.23 -21.32
CA GLN A 385 -0.21 33.12 -22.45
C GLN A 385 -1.72 33.28 -22.68
N LYS A 386 -2.47 32.21 -22.39
CA LYS A 386 -3.95 32.16 -22.42
C LYS A 386 -4.45 31.33 -21.24
N PRO A 387 -4.74 31.93 -20.09
CA PRO A 387 -5.02 31.20 -18.85
C PRO A 387 -6.13 30.14 -18.95
N SER A 388 -7.17 30.42 -19.69
CA SER A 388 -8.31 29.50 -19.86
C SER A 388 -7.96 28.27 -20.70
N ASP A 389 -7.30 28.48 -21.84
CA ASP A 389 -6.93 27.41 -22.78
C ASP A 389 -5.84 26.53 -22.18
N ASP A 390 -4.91 27.12 -21.44
CA ASP A 390 -3.86 26.43 -20.75
C ASP A 390 -4.42 25.58 -19.60
N LEU A 391 -5.39 26.07 -18.84
CA LEU A 391 -6.08 25.31 -17.80
C LEU A 391 -6.73 24.04 -18.39
N GLU A 392 -7.51 24.17 -19.46
CA GLU A 392 -8.21 23.04 -20.08
C GLU A 392 -7.23 22.00 -20.61
N ARG A 393 -6.18 22.42 -21.32
CA ARG A 393 -5.14 21.54 -21.84
C ARG A 393 -4.45 20.75 -20.72
N GLN A 394 -4.10 21.41 -19.61
CA GLN A 394 -3.43 20.79 -18.47
C GLN A 394 -4.36 19.84 -17.73
N VAL A 395 -5.62 20.23 -17.50
CA VAL A 395 -6.61 19.35 -16.86
C VAL A 395 -6.90 18.13 -17.72
N LEU A 396 -6.96 18.27 -19.06
CA LEU A 396 -7.13 17.15 -19.97
C LEU A 396 -5.96 16.17 -19.90
N ALA A 397 -4.73 16.69 -19.96
CA ALA A 397 -3.52 15.87 -19.85
C ALA A 397 -3.42 15.15 -18.48
N PHE A 398 -3.81 15.83 -17.41
CA PHE A 398 -3.85 15.27 -16.07
C PHE A 398 -4.93 14.18 -15.94
N ALA A 399 -6.14 14.46 -16.42
CA ALA A 399 -7.26 13.50 -16.36
C ALA A 399 -6.98 12.22 -17.17
N ARG A 400 -6.32 12.31 -18.33
CA ARG A 400 -5.89 11.14 -19.11
C ARG A 400 -4.96 10.22 -18.31
N ARG A 401 -4.05 10.78 -17.53
CA ARG A 401 -3.18 10.02 -16.64
C ARG A 401 -3.95 9.47 -15.44
N ALA A 402 -4.80 10.30 -14.82
CA ALA A 402 -5.58 9.93 -13.63
C ALA A 402 -6.60 8.83 -13.92
N PHE A 403 -7.30 8.91 -15.06
CA PHE A 403 -8.32 7.94 -15.46
C PHE A 403 -7.75 6.77 -16.29
N ARG A 404 -6.43 6.81 -16.58
CA ARG A 404 -5.67 5.71 -17.21
C ARG A 404 -6.20 5.29 -18.59
N ARG A 405 -6.85 6.22 -19.28
CA ARG A 405 -7.45 6.02 -20.61
C ARG A 405 -7.59 7.36 -21.36
N PRO A 406 -7.88 7.34 -22.67
CA PRO A 406 -8.26 8.54 -23.40
C PRO A 406 -9.47 9.22 -22.76
N VAL A 407 -9.43 10.53 -22.71
CA VAL A 407 -10.45 11.42 -22.15
C VAL A 407 -10.63 12.58 -23.11
N ASP A 408 -11.85 13.03 -23.34
CA ASP A 408 -12.16 14.18 -24.17
C ASP A 408 -12.46 15.44 -23.33
N ALA A 409 -12.56 16.58 -23.99
CA ALA A 409 -12.80 17.86 -23.36
C ALA A 409 -14.19 17.93 -22.68
N GLN A 410 -15.21 17.27 -23.25
CA GLN A 410 -16.55 17.26 -22.68
C GLN A 410 -16.57 16.53 -21.33
N GLU A 411 -15.82 15.44 -21.22
CA GLU A 411 -15.73 14.65 -20.00
C GLU A 411 -15.09 15.41 -18.84
N ILE A 412 -14.15 16.32 -19.12
CA ILE A 412 -13.47 17.14 -18.10
C ILE A 412 -14.11 18.53 -17.90
N ALA A 413 -15.13 18.89 -18.65
CA ALA A 413 -15.71 20.24 -18.64
C ALA A 413 -16.10 20.68 -17.21
N GLY A 414 -16.72 19.80 -16.42
CA GLY A 414 -17.08 20.08 -15.03
C GLY A 414 -15.88 20.32 -14.11
N HIS A 415 -14.78 19.58 -14.30
CA HIS A 415 -13.54 19.76 -13.54
C HIS A 415 -12.84 21.06 -13.90
N THR A 416 -12.76 21.37 -15.20
CA THR A 416 -12.19 22.62 -15.71
C THR A 416 -12.99 23.83 -15.24
N ALA A 417 -14.32 23.76 -15.25
CA ALA A 417 -15.20 24.83 -14.80
C ALA A 417 -14.96 25.22 -13.33
N GLN A 418 -14.69 24.26 -12.45
CA GLN A 418 -14.37 24.55 -11.05
C GLN A 418 -13.06 25.35 -10.91
N GLY A 419 -12.03 25.00 -11.67
CA GLY A 419 -10.77 25.75 -11.68
C GLY A 419 -10.95 27.14 -12.27
N ARG A 420 -11.69 27.26 -13.36
CA ARG A 420 -12.01 28.54 -14.03
C ARG A 420 -12.75 29.48 -13.09
N ALA A 421 -13.78 29.00 -12.40
CA ALA A 421 -14.54 29.80 -11.43
C ALA A 421 -13.67 30.38 -10.32
N ARG A 422 -12.65 29.67 -9.87
CA ARG A 422 -11.69 30.19 -8.89
C ARG A 422 -10.85 31.34 -9.48
N MET A 423 -10.40 31.19 -10.73
CA MET A 423 -9.62 32.22 -11.42
C MET A 423 -10.45 33.47 -11.71
N GLU A 424 -11.70 33.29 -12.12
CA GLU A 424 -12.66 34.40 -12.31
C GLU A 424 -12.98 35.15 -11.02
N ALA A 425 -12.95 34.44 -9.89
CA ALA A 425 -13.05 35.04 -8.54
C ALA A 425 -11.74 35.70 -8.04
N GLY A 426 -10.73 35.87 -8.91
CA GLY A 426 -9.48 36.55 -8.61
C GLY A 426 -8.36 35.65 -7.99
N ALA A 427 -8.55 34.34 -7.96
CA ALA A 427 -7.49 33.45 -7.54
C ALA A 427 -6.44 33.27 -8.64
N SER A 428 -5.21 32.92 -8.27
CA SER A 428 -4.13 32.64 -9.22
C SER A 428 -4.39 31.40 -10.09
N CYS A 429 -3.68 31.31 -11.22
CA CYS A 429 -3.73 30.13 -12.10
C CYS A 429 -3.34 28.85 -11.35
N VAL A 430 -2.41 28.91 -10.42
CA VAL A 430 -2.00 27.79 -9.57
C VAL A 430 -3.18 27.27 -8.73
N VAL A 431 -3.94 28.19 -8.12
CA VAL A 431 -5.12 27.83 -7.33
C VAL A 431 -6.22 27.26 -8.21
N GLY A 432 -6.44 27.84 -9.39
CA GLY A 432 -7.38 27.30 -10.37
C GLY A 432 -7.04 25.88 -10.79
N LEU A 433 -5.78 25.64 -11.14
CA LEU A 433 -5.29 24.34 -11.56
C LEU A 433 -5.36 23.29 -10.43
N ARG A 434 -4.93 23.67 -9.21
CA ARG A 434 -5.05 22.81 -8.04
C ARG A 434 -6.50 22.39 -7.77
N THR A 435 -7.44 23.34 -7.91
CA THR A 435 -8.89 23.09 -7.73
C THR A 435 -9.40 22.09 -8.76
N ALA A 436 -9.03 22.26 -10.03
CA ALA A 436 -9.42 21.35 -11.10
C ALA A 436 -8.82 19.94 -10.89
N TYR A 437 -7.54 19.84 -10.52
CA TYR A 437 -6.89 18.55 -10.23
C TYR A 437 -7.52 17.86 -9.03
N ARG A 438 -7.85 18.60 -7.98
CA ARG A 438 -8.59 18.08 -6.83
C ARG A 438 -9.90 17.44 -7.29
N SER A 439 -10.66 18.11 -8.13
CA SER A 439 -11.93 17.61 -8.65
C SER A 439 -11.75 16.32 -9.47
N VAL A 440 -10.69 16.23 -10.29
CA VAL A 440 -10.34 14.99 -11.04
C VAL A 440 -10.01 13.85 -10.09
N LEU A 441 -9.20 14.09 -9.06
CA LEU A 441 -8.78 13.06 -8.08
C LEU A 441 -9.92 12.59 -7.18
N MET A 442 -10.94 13.41 -6.98
CA MET A 442 -12.16 13.05 -6.25
C MET A 442 -13.17 12.26 -7.09
N SER A 443 -12.95 12.17 -8.40
CA SER A 443 -13.84 11.44 -9.30
C SER A 443 -13.79 9.93 -9.03
N PRO A 444 -14.93 9.22 -9.06
CA PRO A 444 -14.96 7.76 -9.08
C PRO A 444 -14.04 7.15 -10.14
N ARG A 445 -13.86 7.80 -11.29
CA ARG A 445 -12.96 7.37 -12.37
C ARG A 445 -11.49 7.30 -11.97
N PHE A 446 -11.08 8.08 -10.99
CA PHE A 446 -9.74 7.94 -10.38
C PHE A 446 -9.73 6.87 -9.30
N LEU A 447 -10.72 6.90 -8.38
CA LEU A 447 -10.76 6.06 -7.19
C LEU A 447 -11.04 4.59 -7.49
N TYR A 448 -11.64 4.29 -8.65
CA TYR A 448 -12.01 2.95 -9.07
C TYR A 448 -11.30 2.55 -10.36
N LEU A 449 -11.00 1.27 -10.48
CA LEU A 449 -10.66 0.62 -11.73
C LEU A 449 -11.98 0.15 -12.36
N GLU A 450 -12.48 0.92 -13.31
CA GLU A 450 -13.74 0.66 -14.02
C GLU A 450 -13.44 0.00 -15.36
N GLU A 451 -14.17 -1.04 -15.70
CA GLU A 451 -14.04 -1.76 -16.95
C GLU A 451 -15.41 -2.04 -17.56
N LYS A 452 -15.47 -1.95 -18.88
CA LYS A 452 -16.68 -2.35 -19.61
C LYS A 452 -16.78 -3.87 -19.65
N PRO A 453 -18.01 -4.43 -19.62
CA PRO A 453 -18.21 -5.86 -19.89
C PRO A 453 -17.61 -6.29 -21.22
N GLY A 454 -17.13 -7.51 -21.29
CA GLY A 454 -16.56 -8.10 -22.50
C GLY A 454 -15.03 -8.08 -22.56
N PRO A 455 -14.42 -8.22 -23.76
CA PRO A 455 -12.97 -8.24 -23.91
C PRO A 455 -12.33 -6.92 -23.47
N LEU A 456 -11.17 -7.02 -22.83
CA LEU A 456 -10.40 -5.83 -22.45
C LEU A 456 -9.91 -5.09 -23.70
N ASN A 457 -10.05 -3.78 -23.71
CA ASN A 457 -9.32 -2.93 -24.65
C ASN A 457 -7.87 -2.73 -24.17
N ALA A 458 -7.04 -2.14 -25.02
CA ALA A 458 -5.62 -1.95 -24.74
C ALA A 458 -5.35 -1.15 -23.44
N HIS A 459 -6.15 -0.12 -23.14
CA HIS A 459 -5.99 0.69 -21.91
C HIS A 459 -6.42 -0.06 -20.66
N ALA A 460 -7.50 -0.83 -20.73
CA ALA A 460 -7.93 -1.70 -19.62
C ALA A 460 -6.90 -2.79 -19.35
N LEU A 461 -6.32 -3.39 -20.43
CA LEU A 461 -5.24 -4.37 -20.30
C LEU A 461 -3.99 -3.74 -19.66
N ALA A 462 -3.56 -2.56 -20.13
CA ALA A 462 -2.44 -1.82 -19.54
C ALA A 462 -2.67 -1.54 -18.06
N THR A 463 -3.86 -1.09 -17.71
CA THR A 463 -4.24 -0.78 -16.32
C THR A 463 -4.19 -2.05 -15.45
N ARG A 464 -4.82 -3.14 -15.90
CA ARG A 464 -4.78 -4.41 -15.14
C ARG A 464 -3.36 -4.93 -14.95
N LEU A 465 -2.57 -4.92 -16.02
CA LEU A 465 -1.20 -5.42 -15.99
C LEU A 465 -0.35 -4.61 -15.00
N SER A 466 -0.45 -3.27 -15.03
CA SER A 466 0.35 -2.41 -14.15
C SER A 466 -0.08 -2.50 -12.68
N PHE A 467 -1.37 -2.52 -12.39
CA PHE A 467 -1.84 -2.69 -11.02
C PHE A 467 -1.58 -4.10 -10.47
N PHE A 468 -1.60 -5.11 -11.32
CA PHE A 468 -1.26 -6.47 -10.91
C PHE A 468 0.22 -6.61 -10.55
N LEU A 469 1.14 -6.16 -11.43
CA LEU A 469 2.58 -6.35 -11.24
C LEU A 469 3.23 -5.27 -10.37
N TRP A 470 2.77 -4.02 -10.45
CA TRP A 470 3.41 -2.88 -9.80
C TRP A 470 2.58 -2.21 -8.72
N GLY A 471 1.27 -2.53 -8.62
CA GLY A 471 0.33 -1.84 -7.73
C GLY A 471 0.22 -0.34 -8.01
N SER A 472 0.54 0.10 -9.23
CA SER A 472 0.57 1.52 -9.63
C SER A 472 0.08 1.71 -11.07
N PRO A 473 -0.24 2.97 -11.48
CA PRO A 473 -0.71 3.25 -12.84
C PRO A 473 0.29 2.85 -13.92
N PRO A 474 -0.18 2.62 -15.17
CA PRO A 474 0.68 2.37 -16.30
C PRO A 474 1.72 3.48 -16.51
N ASP A 475 2.96 3.12 -16.77
CA ASP A 475 4.02 4.05 -17.12
C ASP A 475 3.83 4.65 -18.54
N PRO A 476 4.64 5.64 -18.94
CA PRO A 476 4.51 6.25 -20.26
C PRO A 476 4.66 5.27 -21.42
N GLU A 477 5.55 4.26 -21.30
CA GLU A 477 5.77 3.25 -22.33
C GLU A 477 4.53 2.37 -22.52
N LEU A 478 4.02 1.83 -21.43
CA LEU A 478 2.82 0.97 -21.46
C LEU A 478 1.59 1.74 -21.96
N ARG A 479 1.45 3.04 -21.57
CA ARG A 479 0.38 3.90 -22.10
C ARG A 479 0.52 4.14 -23.60
N GLY A 480 1.73 4.43 -24.08
CA GLY A 480 1.97 4.64 -25.51
C GLY A 480 1.65 3.41 -26.36
N LEU A 481 1.95 2.22 -25.85
CA LEU A 481 1.56 0.95 -26.50
C LEU A 481 0.05 0.73 -26.46
N ALA A 482 -0.62 1.14 -25.39
CA ALA A 482 -2.08 1.10 -25.31
C ALA A 482 -2.74 2.11 -26.26
N ASP A 483 -2.23 3.35 -26.31
CA ASP A 483 -2.72 4.40 -27.20
C ASP A 483 -2.62 4.00 -28.69
N SER A 484 -1.54 3.30 -29.06
CA SER A 484 -1.34 2.78 -30.43
C SER A 484 -2.04 1.46 -30.72
N GLY A 485 -2.67 0.85 -29.72
CA GLY A 485 -3.29 -0.48 -29.83
C GLY A 485 -2.29 -1.65 -29.88
N LYS A 486 -1.00 -1.38 -30.00
CA LYS A 486 0.06 -2.41 -30.12
C LYS A 486 0.17 -3.33 -28.92
N LEU A 487 -0.26 -2.89 -27.75
CA LEU A 487 -0.26 -3.72 -26.54
C LEU A 487 -1.10 -5.00 -26.68
N MET A 488 -2.05 -5.02 -27.61
CA MET A 488 -2.88 -6.20 -27.90
C MET A 488 -2.16 -7.26 -28.71
N GLU A 489 -0.99 -6.98 -29.26
CA GLU A 489 -0.18 -7.94 -30.00
C GLU A 489 0.56 -8.87 -29.03
N PRO A 490 0.40 -10.21 -29.12
CA PRO A 490 0.96 -11.15 -28.15
C PRO A 490 2.48 -11.02 -27.93
N PRO A 491 3.33 -10.81 -28.97
CA PRO A 491 4.76 -10.62 -28.75
C PRO A 491 5.09 -9.35 -27.96
N ILE A 492 4.37 -8.25 -28.23
CA ILE A 492 4.56 -6.97 -27.53
C ILE A 492 4.08 -7.09 -26.08
N LEU A 493 2.93 -7.69 -25.85
CA LEU A 493 2.43 -7.94 -24.50
C LEU A 493 3.43 -8.77 -23.68
N LYS A 494 3.97 -9.85 -24.27
CA LYS A 494 4.98 -10.68 -23.61
C LYS A 494 6.23 -9.87 -23.25
N ALA A 495 6.75 -9.08 -24.19
CA ALA A 495 7.92 -8.23 -23.94
C ALA A 495 7.66 -7.21 -22.81
N GLN A 496 6.45 -6.64 -22.73
CA GLN A 496 6.09 -5.73 -21.64
C GLN A 496 6.00 -6.46 -20.29
N VAL A 497 5.44 -7.65 -20.24
CA VAL A 497 5.42 -8.46 -19.01
C VAL A 497 6.84 -8.75 -18.54
N GLU A 498 7.74 -9.19 -19.43
CA GLU A 498 9.15 -9.46 -19.10
C GLU A 498 9.86 -8.20 -18.59
N ARG A 499 9.66 -7.05 -19.24
CA ARG A 499 10.19 -5.75 -18.78
C ARG A 499 9.69 -5.40 -17.38
N MET A 500 8.40 -5.56 -17.14
CA MET A 500 7.78 -5.21 -15.87
C MET A 500 8.19 -6.14 -14.73
N LEU A 501 8.47 -7.42 -15.02
CA LEU A 501 9.02 -8.37 -14.05
C LEU A 501 10.47 -8.06 -13.66
N ALA A 502 11.24 -7.43 -14.56
CA ALA A 502 12.62 -7.01 -14.30
C ALA A 502 12.72 -5.66 -13.58
N ASP A 503 11.64 -4.90 -13.48
CA ASP A 503 11.60 -3.58 -12.82
C ASP A 503 11.53 -3.71 -11.30
N GLU A 504 12.13 -2.78 -10.55
CA GLU A 504 12.11 -2.78 -9.09
C GLU A 504 10.70 -2.71 -8.50
N LYS A 505 9.73 -2.13 -9.22
CA LYS A 505 8.33 -2.04 -8.80
C LYS A 505 7.68 -3.41 -8.59
N ILE A 506 8.24 -4.51 -9.17
CA ILE A 506 7.75 -5.88 -8.96
C ILE A 506 7.79 -6.28 -7.48
N GLN A 507 8.67 -5.69 -6.68
CA GLN A 507 8.76 -5.93 -5.24
C GLN A 507 7.44 -5.65 -4.52
N GLN A 508 6.61 -4.79 -5.09
CA GLN A 508 5.27 -4.55 -4.55
C GLN A 508 4.35 -5.76 -4.69
N PHE A 509 4.37 -6.40 -5.86
CA PHE A 509 3.61 -7.64 -6.06
C PHE A 509 4.10 -8.71 -5.07
N VAL A 510 5.42 -8.91 -5.00
CA VAL A 510 5.99 -9.93 -4.12
C VAL A 510 5.56 -9.70 -2.66
N ARG A 511 5.71 -8.48 -2.15
CA ARG A 511 5.29 -8.13 -0.77
C ARG A 511 3.79 -8.31 -0.58
N SER A 512 2.98 -7.65 -1.41
CA SER A 512 1.52 -7.66 -1.25
C SER A 512 0.94 -9.06 -1.38
N PHE A 513 1.40 -9.85 -2.35
CA PHE A 513 0.93 -11.21 -2.57
C PHE A 513 1.36 -12.15 -1.44
N THR A 514 2.65 -12.14 -1.08
CA THR A 514 3.16 -13.04 -0.02
C THR A 514 2.56 -12.72 1.33
N ASP A 515 2.43 -11.45 1.69
CA ASP A 515 1.82 -11.03 2.95
C ASP A 515 0.38 -11.51 3.08
N GLN A 516 -0.39 -11.42 2.00
CA GLN A 516 -1.79 -11.85 1.99
C GLN A 516 -1.93 -13.36 1.90
N TRP A 517 -1.18 -14.01 1.00
CA TRP A 517 -1.22 -15.46 0.80
C TRP A 517 -0.73 -16.23 2.03
N LEU A 518 0.38 -15.79 2.63
CA LEU A 518 0.94 -16.42 3.83
C LEU A 518 0.32 -15.90 5.13
N ARG A 519 -0.61 -14.92 5.05
CA ARG A 519 -1.18 -14.21 6.21
C ARG A 519 -0.10 -13.63 7.12
N GLY A 520 0.99 -13.14 6.55
CA GLY A 520 2.15 -12.60 7.26
C GLY A 520 1.80 -11.44 8.19
N SER A 521 0.80 -10.62 7.83
CA SER A 521 0.27 -9.54 8.67
C SER A 521 -0.31 -10.01 10.00
N ASN A 522 -0.75 -11.27 10.11
CA ASN A 522 -1.29 -11.84 11.35
C ASN A 522 -0.20 -12.35 12.31
N THR A 523 1.06 -12.45 11.87
CA THR A 523 2.16 -12.93 12.74
C THR A 523 2.46 -11.96 13.89
N ASN A 524 2.16 -10.68 13.73
CA ASN A 524 2.31 -9.66 14.78
C ASN A 524 1.14 -9.67 15.80
N ALA A 525 0.02 -10.31 15.49
CA ALA A 525 -1.16 -10.33 16.35
C ALA A 525 -1.12 -11.45 17.42
N THR A 526 -0.23 -12.42 17.26
CA THR A 526 -0.13 -13.55 18.21
C THR A 526 1.29 -13.63 18.73
N PRO A 527 1.58 -13.13 19.95
CA PRO A 527 2.87 -13.36 20.56
C PRO A 527 3.08 -14.87 20.72
N PRO A 528 4.30 -15.39 20.47
CA PRO A 528 4.59 -16.79 20.66
C PRO A 528 4.26 -17.17 22.11
N LYS A 529 3.46 -18.23 22.29
CA LYS A 529 3.25 -18.81 23.62
C LYS A 529 4.60 -19.32 24.10
N VAL A 530 5.25 -18.55 24.94
CA VAL A 530 6.39 -19.03 25.71
C VAL A 530 5.85 -20.12 26.64
N LYS A 531 6.16 -21.37 26.37
CA LYS A 531 5.93 -22.43 27.33
C LYS A 531 6.81 -22.12 28.56
N ALA A 532 6.13 -21.94 29.70
CA ALA A 532 6.77 -21.77 30.99
C ALA A 532 7.54 -23.04 31.37
#